data_1e99767c7b43aa34637333fb5d0cd15a
#
_entry.id   1e99767c7b43aa34637333fb5d0cd15a
#
_cell.length_a   1.000
_cell.length_b   1.000
_cell.length_c   1.000
_cell.angle_alpha   90.00
_cell.angle_beta   90.00
_cell.angle_gamma   90.00
#
_symmetry.space_group_name_H-M   'P 1'
#
loop_
_entity.id
_entity.type
_entity.pdbx_description
1 polymer ?
#
loop_
_entity_poly.entity_id
_entity_poly.type
_entity_poly.pdbx_seq_one_letter_code
_entity_poly.pdbx_strand_id
1 'polypeptide(L)'
;ELLITLAQTVFDKDKHPSTDGADIGSADSKRMLDAYIHYCMHKKSKEREVKFAKAAVDFSNELTHNRTATVMDAELCYNAVLSTIHIIRVLNKYND
;
A
#
# COMPACT_ATOMS: atom_id res chain seq x y z
N GLU A 1 8.90 -2.08 10.80
CA GLU A 1 8.43 -0.93 10.05
C GLU A 1 6.92 -0.92 9.96
N LEU A 2 6.32 0.28 9.99
CA LEU A 2 4.87 0.44 10.05
C LEU A 2 4.15 -0.10 8.80
N LEU A 3 4.70 0.15 7.61
CA LEU A 3 4.08 -0.34 6.38
C LEU A 3 4.09 -1.86 6.28
N ILE A 4 5.15 -2.50 6.74
CA ILE A 4 5.22 -3.96 6.77
C ILE A 4 4.17 -4.52 7.71
N THR A 5 4.02 -3.94 8.89
CA THR A 5 3.02 -4.36 9.86
C THR A 5 1.61 -4.20 9.30
N LEU A 6 1.33 -3.06 8.67
CA LEU A 6 0.04 -2.81 8.03
C LEU A 6 -0.24 -3.83 6.92
N ALA A 7 0.75 -4.05 6.06
CA ALA A 7 0.61 -5.00 4.95
C ALA A 7 0.34 -6.41 5.46
N GLN A 8 1.08 -6.86 6.47
CA GLN A 8 0.90 -8.19 7.06
C GLN A 8 -0.46 -8.34 7.74
N THR A 9 -1.03 -7.25 8.22
CA THR A 9 -2.34 -7.27 8.86
C THR A 9 -3.48 -7.45 7.86
N VAL A 10 -3.40 -6.81 6.69
CA VAL A 10 -4.49 -6.81 5.72
C VAL A 10 -4.33 -7.81 4.58
N PHE A 11 -3.09 -8.17 4.25
CA PHE A 11 -2.82 -9.04 3.11
C PHE A 11 -3.05 -10.51 3.47
N ASP A 12 -3.81 -11.21 2.64
CA ASP A 12 -4.03 -12.65 2.72
C ASP A 12 -3.61 -13.26 1.39
N LYS A 13 -2.56 -14.07 1.42
CA LYS A 13 -1.99 -14.70 0.24
C LYS A 13 -3.01 -15.49 -0.57
N ASP A 14 -3.95 -16.15 0.09
CA ASP A 14 -4.95 -16.98 -0.56
C ASP A 14 -6.09 -16.15 -1.14
N LYS A 15 -6.37 -14.99 -0.56
CA LYS A 15 -7.46 -14.11 -0.95
C LYS A 15 -7.03 -13.00 -1.91
N HIS A 16 -5.80 -12.54 -1.80
CA HIS A 16 -5.27 -11.41 -2.57
C HIS A 16 -4.15 -11.87 -3.50
N PRO A 17 -4.44 -12.32 -4.72
CA PRO A 17 -3.39 -12.76 -5.64
C PRO A 17 -2.50 -11.59 -6.06
N SER A 18 -1.23 -11.89 -6.30
CA SER A 18 -0.31 -10.85 -6.76
C SER A 18 -0.71 -10.36 -8.17
N THR A 19 -0.41 -9.10 -8.45
CA THR A 19 -0.78 -8.49 -9.73
C THR A 19 0.08 -8.96 -10.90
N ASP A 20 1.23 -9.55 -10.62
CA ASP A 20 2.17 -10.03 -11.65
C ASP A 20 2.32 -11.56 -11.67
N GLY A 21 1.53 -12.27 -10.86
CA GLY A 21 1.57 -13.72 -10.80
C GLY A 21 2.74 -14.32 -10.01
N ALA A 22 3.66 -13.51 -9.52
CA ALA A 22 4.80 -13.97 -8.74
C ALA A 22 4.45 -14.03 -7.24
N ASP A 23 5.14 -14.91 -6.52
CA ASP A 23 4.97 -14.98 -5.06
C ASP A 23 5.42 -13.67 -4.40
N ILE A 24 4.69 -13.29 -3.36
CA ILE A 24 5.00 -12.08 -2.60
C ILE A 24 5.70 -12.49 -1.31
N GLY A 25 6.90 -11.97 -1.09
CA GLY A 25 7.65 -12.22 0.14
C GLY A 25 6.98 -11.60 1.35
N SER A 26 7.20 -12.19 2.53
CA SER A 26 6.55 -11.78 3.77
C SER A 26 6.96 -10.38 4.25
N ALA A 27 8.06 -9.83 3.72
CA ALA A 27 8.52 -8.48 4.05
C ALA A 27 8.33 -7.50 2.90
N ASP A 28 7.68 -7.90 1.81
CA ASP A 28 7.46 -7.05 0.64
C ASP A 28 6.16 -6.27 0.79
N SER A 29 6.19 -5.25 1.63
CA SER A 29 5.00 -4.47 1.97
C SER A 29 4.35 -3.80 0.76
N LYS A 30 5.16 -3.27 -0.16
CA LYS A 30 4.65 -2.61 -1.36
C LYS A 30 3.79 -3.56 -2.19
N ARG A 31 4.30 -4.76 -2.46
CA ARG A 31 3.57 -5.74 -3.29
C ARG A 31 2.36 -6.29 -2.57
N MET A 32 2.45 -6.49 -1.25
CA MET A 32 1.30 -6.91 -0.45
C MET A 32 0.19 -5.87 -0.50
N LEU A 33 0.52 -4.60 -0.33
CA LEU A 33 -0.47 -3.53 -0.36
C LEU A 33 -1.04 -3.32 -1.77
N ASP A 34 -0.20 -3.43 -2.81
CA ASP A 34 -0.68 -3.36 -4.20
C ASP A 34 -1.69 -4.47 -4.50
N ALA A 35 -1.40 -5.69 -4.07
CA ALA A 35 -2.32 -6.82 -4.26
C ALA A 35 -3.63 -6.60 -3.51
N TYR A 36 -3.56 -6.11 -2.29
CA TYR A 36 -4.75 -5.82 -1.49
C TYR A 36 -5.61 -4.73 -2.12
N ILE A 37 -5.00 -3.63 -2.56
CA ILE A 37 -5.70 -2.53 -3.23
C ILE A 37 -6.38 -3.03 -4.49
N HIS A 38 -5.67 -3.78 -5.30
CA HIS A 38 -6.22 -4.33 -6.54
C HIS A 38 -7.42 -5.22 -6.26
N TYR A 39 -7.33 -6.10 -5.28
CA TYR A 39 -8.43 -6.96 -4.89
C TYR A 39 -9.66 -6.16 -4.45
N CYS A 40 -9.45 -5.13 -3.63
CA CYS A 40 -10.55 -4.34 -3.09
C CYS A 40 -11.27 -3.50 -4.15
N MET A 41 -10.57 -3.06 -5.17
CA MET A 41 -11.08 -2.03 -6.08
C MET A 41 -11.36 -2.48 -7.51
N HIS A 42 -10.88 -3.65 -7.93
CA HIS A 42 -11.00 -4.05 -9.34
C HIS A 42 -12.44 -4.20 -9.82
N LYS A 43 -13.35 -4.60 -8.93
CA LYS A 43 -14.77 -4.78 -9.28
C LYS A 43 -15.54 -3.47 -9.40
N LYS A 44 -14.94 -2.37 -9.00
CA LYS A 44 -15.63 -1.07 -8.92
C LYS A 44 -15.27 -0.13 -10.05
N SER A 45 -14.41 -0.54 -10.98
CA SER A 45 -13.95 0.24 -12.13
C SER A 45 -13.48 1.63 -11.74
N LYS A 46 -12.80 1.75 -10.60
CA LYS A 46 -12.37 3.03 -10.05
C LYS A 46 -10.88 3.24 -10.32
N GLU A 47 -10.52 3.44 -11.58
CA GLU A 47 -9.14 3.59 -12.01
C GLU A 47 -8.39 4.72 -11.30
N ARG A 48 -9.04 5.88 -11.13
CA ARG A 48 -8.40 7.02 -10.47
C ARG A 48 -8.07 6.72 -9.03
N GLU A 49 -8.99 6.09 -8.34
CA GLU A 49 -8.83 5.74 -6.92
C GLU A 49 -7.73 4.70 -6.75
N VAL A 50 -7.67 3.71 -7.66
CA VAL A 50 -6.60 2.71 -7.66
C VAL A 50 -5.25 3.38 -7.89
N LYS A 51 -5.16 4.28 -8.87
CA LYS A 51 -3.92 5.01 -9.15
C LYS A 51 -3.47 5.84 -7.96
N PHE A 52 -4.39 6.52 -7.32
CA PHE A 52 -4.08 7.32 -6.13
C PHE A 52 -3.56 6.44 -5.00
N ALA A 53 -4.25 5.35 -4.71
CA ALA A 53 -3.85 4.44 -3.64
C ALA A 53 -2.48 3.82 -3.90
N LYS A 54 -2.24 3.36 -5.13
CA LYS A 54 -0.94 2.80 -5.50
C LYS A 54 0.17 3.84 -5.45
N ALA A 55 -0.11 5.06 -5.89
CA ALA A 55 0.87 6.15 -5.83
C ALA A 55 1.26 6.46 -4.38
N ALA A 56 0.30 6.46 -3.47
CA ALA A 56 0.58 6.68 -2.05
C ALA A 56 1.47 5.59 -1.47
N VAL A 57 1.20 4.33 -1.81
CA VAL A 57 2.02 3.19 -1.39
C VAL A 57 3.43 3.31 -1.95
N ASP A 58 3.56 3.59 -3.25
CA ASP A 58 4.85 3.72 -3.91
C ASP A 58 5.68 4.85 -3.30
N PHE A 59 5.06 6.00 -3.09
CA PHE A 59 5.73 7.16 -2.52
C PHE A 59 6.19 6.88 -1.09
N SER A 60 5.33 6.27 -0.27
CA SER A 60 5.68 5.89 1.09
C SER A 60 6.85 4.91 1.12
N ASN A 61 6.83 3.92 0.23
CA ASN A 61 7.89 2.92 0.16
C ASN A 61 9.22 3.55 -0.27
N GLU A 62 9.19 4.41 -1.28
CA GLU A 62 10.38 5.07 -1.78
C GLU A 62 11.01 5.97 -0.72
N LEU A 63 10.22 6.81 -0.07
CA LEU A 63 10.72 7.71 0.96
C LEU A 63 11.24 6.99 2.19
N THR A 64 10.61 5.88 2.57
CA THR A 64 11.04 5.07 3.71
C THR A 64 12.45 4.52 3.50
N HIS A 65 12.83 4.27 2.24
CA HIS A 65 14.14 3.72 1.89
C HIS A 65 15.15 4.77 1.43
N ASN A 66 14.79 6.04 1.45
CA ASN A 66 15.67 7.13 1.02
C ASN A 66 16.59 7.54 2.16
N ARG A 67 17.89 7.27 2.02
CA ARG A 67 18.91 7.55 3.05
C ARG A 67 19.42 8.99 3.04
N THR A 68 19.13 9.74 1.98
CA THR A 68 19.58 11.14 1.86
C THR A 68 18.43 12.12 2.12
N ALA A 69 17.44 11.67 2.87
CA ALA A 69 16.23 12.42 3.12
C ALA A 69 16.52 13.73 3.88
N THR A 70 15.90 14.80 3.42
CA THR A 70 15.91 16.10 4.10
C THR A 70 14.76 16.15 5.11
N VAL A 71 14.68 17.25 5.88
CA VAL A 71 13.55 17.48 6.78
C VAL A 71 12.23 17.51 5.99
N MET A 72 12.24 18.14 4.81
CA MET A 72 11.06 18.17 3.94
C MET A 72 10.67 16.76 3.52
N ASP A 73 11.63 15.93 3.13
CA ASP A 73 11.37 14.54 2.75
C ASP A 73 10.77 13.74 3.90
N ALA A 74 11.25 13.99 5.13
CA ALA A 74 10.72 13.33 6.32
C ALA A 74 9.26 13.70 6.55
N GLU A 75 8.90 14.96 6.37
CA GLU A 75 7.52 15.42 6.50
C GLU A 75 6.62 14.83 5.41
N LEU A 76 7.10 14.80 4.17
CA LEU A 76 6.37 14.18 3.06
C LEU A 76 6.18 12.70 3.29
N CYS A 77 7.20 12.01 3.80
CA CYS A 77 7.12 10.60 4.14
C CYS A 77 6.05 10.35 5.20
N TYR A 78 6.02 11.17 6.23
CA TYR A 78 5.03 11.07 7.29
C TYR A 78 3.61 11.19 6.71
N ASN A 79 3.37 12.20 5.87
CA ASN A 79 2.09 12.39 5.21
C ASN A 79 1.73 11.22 4.29
N ALA A 80 2.69 10.71 3.53
CA ALA A 80 2.45 9.60 2.61
C ALA A 80 2.08 8.32 3.38
N VAL A 81 2.77 8.04 4.49
CA VAL A 81 2.48 6.88 5.33
C VAL A 81 1.09 7.01 5.94
N LEU A 82 0.75 8.18 6.48
CA LEU A 82 -0.59 8.41 7.05
C LEU A 82 -1.67 8.25 5.99
N SER A 83 -1.46 8.78 4.78
CA SER A 83 -2.40 8.64 3.68
C SER A 83 -2.60 7.18 3.30
N THR A 84 -1.51 6.41 3.23
CA THR A 84 -1.58 4.99 2.93
C THR A 84 -2.39 4.24 3.99
N ILE A 85 -2.12 4.50 5.26
CA ILE A 85 -2.87 3.89 6.36
C ILE A 85 -4.36 4.22 6.24
N HIS A 86 -4.67 5.48 5.98
CA HIS A 86 -6.05 5.95 5.85
C HIS A 86 -6.78 5.26 4.69
N ILE A 87 -6.12 5.18 3.53
CA ILE A 87 -6.67 4.50 2.35
C ILE A 87 -6.97 3.04 2.67
N ILE A 88 -6.03 2.35 3.29
CA ILE A 88 -6.21 0.93 3.64
C ILE A 88 -7.37 0.75 4.62
N ARG A 89 -7.50 1.64 5.59
CA ARG A 89 -8.62 1.58 6.55
C ARG A 89 -9.96 1.78 5.88
N VAL A 90 -10.05 2.71 4.93
CA VAL A 90 -11.26 2.95 4.15
C VAL A 90 -11.60 1.72 3.32
N LEU A 91 -10.63 1.15 2.62
CA LEU A 91 -10.85 -0.05 1.81
C LEU A 91 -11.33 -1.21 2.67
N ASN A 92 -10.70 -1.41 3.82
CA ASN A 92 -11.08 -2.48 4.73
C ASN A 92 -12.52 -2.30 5.25
N LYS A 93 -12.90 -1.06 5.54
CA LYS A 93 -14.24 -0.73 6.04
C LYS A 93 -15.33 -1.08 5.03
N TYR A 94 -15.10 -0.81 3.75
CA TYR A 94 -16.11 -0.97 2.72
C TYR A 94 -16.01 -2.24 1.89
N ASN A 95 -15.05 -3.10 2.17
CA ASN A 95 -14.85 -4.36 1.42
C ASN A 95 -14.88 -5.61 2.30
N ASP A 96 -15.26 -5.45 3.53
CA ASP A 96 -15.41 -6.58 4.46
C ASP A 96 -16.80 -7.19 4.39
#